data_b4e3ee3d8bb57dbaea5d57c54a6bbd38
#
_entry.id   b4e3ee3d8bb57dbaea5d57c54a6bbd38
#
_cell.length_a   1.000
_cell.length_b   1.000
_cell.length_c   1.000
_cell.angle_alpha   90.00
_cell.angle_beta   90.00
_cell.angle_gamma   90.00
#
_symmetry.space_group_name_H-M   'P 1'
#
loop_
_entity.id
_entity.type
_entity.pdbx_description
1 polymer ?
#
loop_
_entity_poly.entity_id
_entity_poly.type
_entity_poly.pdbx_seq_one_letter_code
_entity_poly.pdbx_strand_id
1 'polypeptide(L)'
;MKKGVKIKQFDITDCGAACLASVCAYYGLQFPIARIRQYAFTDQKGTNILGLIEAANKLGLSAKGVRAKFEALYIVPKPVIAHVIVHEQLQHFVVIYKVEKKKEYIEYMDPGDGRMHRVTNQEFEKMWTGVLLSLIHI
;
A
#
# COMPACT_ATOMS: atom_id res chain seq x y z
N MET A 1 -1.20 5.47 -20.32
CA MET A 1 -0.94 5.51 -18.85
C MET A 1 -1.82 4.50 -18.14
N LYS A 2 -1.24 3.69 -17.28
CA LYS A 2 -2.01 2.71 -16.51
C LYS A 2 -2.84 3.40 -15.43
N LYS A 3 -4.07 2.95 -15.26
CA LYS A 3 -4.90 3.40 -14.15
C LYS A 3 -4.53 2.65 -12.89
N GLY A 4 -4.79 3.24 -11.74
CA GLY A 4 -4.59 2.56 -10.48
C GLY A 4 -5.42 1.29 -10.40
N VAL A 5 -4.81 0.21 -9.93
CA VAL A 5 -5.51 -1.07 -9.77
C VAL A 5 -6.13 -1.12 -8.39
N LYS A 6 -7.38 -1.60 -8.32
CA LYS A 6 -8.18 -1.62 -7.10
C LYS A 6 -8.56 -3.05 -6.77
N ILE A 7 -8.02 -3.57 -5.69
CA ILE A 7 -8.33 -4.92 -5.21
C ILE A 7 -8.80 -4.81 -3.76
N LYS A 8 -10.06 -5.16 -3.55
CA LYS A 8 -10.67 -5.11 -2.22
C LYS A 8 -10.23 -6.30 -1.39
N GLN A 9 -9.95 -6.07 -0.12
CA GLN A 9 -9.64 -7.16 0.82
C GLN A 9 -10.88 -7.99 1.11
N PHE A 10 -10.69 -9.30 1.36
CA PHE A 10 -11.77 -10.19 1.74
C PHE A 10 -12.07 -10.12 3.23
N ASP A 11 -11.07 -9.81 4.03
CA ASP A 11 -11.12 -9.87 5.47
C ASP A 11 -10.43 -8.62 6.02
N ILE A 12 -10.78 -8.23 7.25
CA ILE A 12 -10.19 -7.06 7.90
C ILE A 12 -8.67 -7.22 8.08
N THR A 13 -8.16 -8.46 8.11
CA THR A 13 -6.72 -8.74 8.26
C THR A 13 -5.97 -8.74 6.94
N ASP A 14 -6.65 -8.55 5.82
CA ASP A 14 -6.07 -8.68 4.48
C ASP A 14 -5.56 -7.39 3.87
N CYS A 15 -5.58 -6.27 4.60
CA CYS A 15 -5.26 -4.97 3.99
C CYS A 15 -3.87 -4.94 3.35
N GLY A 16 -2.85 -5.49 4.02
CA GLY A 16 -1.50 -5.55 3.47
C GLY A 16 -1.41 -6.43 2.24
N ALA A 17 -2.00 -7.62 2.30
CA ALA A 17 -1.99 -8.55 1.18
C ALA A 17 -2.74 -7.98 -0.03
N ALA A 18 -3.88 -7.33 0.20
CA ALA A 18 -4.63 -6.69 -0.87
C ALA A 18 -3.87 -5.54 -1.51
N CYS A 19 -3.16 -4.74 -0.71
CA CYS A 19 -2.30 -3.68 -1.23
C CYS A 19 -1.20 -4.26 -2.12
N LEU A 20 -0.53 -5.31 -1.67
CA LEU A 20 0.53 -5.94 -2.44
C LEU A 20 -0.01 -6.55 -3.73
N ALA A 21 -1.19 -7.20 -3.67
CA ALA A 21 -1.85 -7.72 -4.87
C ALA A 21 -2.13 -6.60 -5.89
N SER A 22 -2.58 -5.43 -5.40
CA SER A 22 -2.86 -4.28 -6.25
C SER A 22 -1.59 -3.76 -6.95
N VAL A 23 -0.49 -3.67 -6.21
CA VAL A 23 0.80 -3.24 -6.79
C VAL A 23 1.29 -4.26 -7.81
N CYS A 24 1.20 -5.56 -7.49
CA CYS A 24 1.58 -6.62 -8.44
C CYS A 24 0.76 -6.51 -9.72
N ALA A 25 -0.56 -6.35 -9.60
CA ALA A 25 -1.44 -6.24 -10.76
C ALA A 25 -1.13 -5.00 -11.59
N TYR A 26 -0.75 -3.89 -10.95
CA TYR A 26 -0.32 -2.69 -11.65
C TYR A 26 0.87 -2.96 -12.57
N TYR A 27 1.78 -3.83 -12.15
CA TYR A 27 2.94 -4.24 -12.95
C TYR A 27 2.65 -5.42 -13.87
N GLY A 28 1.39 -5.83 -13.99
CA GLY A 28 1.00 -6.95 -14.86
C GLY A 28 1.18 -8.33 -14.23
N LEU A 29 1.42 -8.39 -12.94
CA LEU A 29 1.60 -9.64 -12.20
C LEU A 29 0.33 -9.93 -11.41
N GLN A 30 -0.35 -11.02 -11.74
CA GLN A 30 -1.61 -11.35 -11.08
C GLN A 30 -1.41 -12.53 -10.11
N PHE A 31 -1.53 -12.25 -8.82
CA PHE A 31 -1.45 -13.25 -7.78
C PHE A 31 -2.69 -13.18 -6.90
N PRO A 32 -3.28 -14.34 -6.54
CA PRO A 32 -4.40 -14.35 -5.60
C PRO A 32 -3.97 -13.84 -4.23
N ILE A 33 -4.85 -13.11 -3.56
CA ILE A 33 -4.57 -12.61 -2.20
C ILE A 33 -4.19 -13.76 -1.27
N ALA A 34 -4.86 -14.91 -1.41
CA ALA A 34 -4.57 -16.09 -0.58
C ALA A 34 -3.11 -16.52 -0.68
N ARG A 35 -2.51 -16.48 -1.88
CA ARG A 35 -1.10 -16.82 -2.05
C ARG A 35 -0.20 -15.80 -1.37
N ILE A 36 -0.53 -14.53 -1.51
CA ILE A 36 0.25 -13.46 -0.89
C ILE A 36 0.20 -13.58 0.63
N ARG A 37 -0.97 -13.90 1.19
CA ARG A 37 -1.11 -14.14 2.62
C ARG A 37 -0.20 -15.27 3.12
N GLN A 38 -0.09 -16.34 2.35
CA GLN A 38 0.79 -17.45 2.70
C GLN A 38 2.26 -17.01 2.75
N TYR A 39 2.69 -16.23 1.78
CA TYR A 39 4.06 -15.72 1.74
C TYR A 39 4.34 -14.72 2.85
N ALA A 40 3.35 -13.93 3.22
CA ALA A 40 3.49 -12.88 4.21
C ALA A 40 3.26 -13.36 5.64
N PHE A 41 2.92 -14.63 5.84
CA PHE A 41 2.58 -15.20 7.15
C PHE A 41 1.48 -14.42 7.84
N THR A 42 0.45 -14.04 7.07
CA THR A 42 -0.70 -13.30 7.60
C THR A 42 -1.47 -14.17 8.59
N ASP A 43 -1.68 -13.63 9.78
CA ASP A 43 -2.46 -14.28 10.84
C ASP A 43 -3.70 -13.43 11.18
N GLN A 44 -4.35 -13.74 12.30
CA GLN A 44 -5.56 -13.01 12.73
C GLN A 44 -5.32 -11.54 13.03
N LYS A 45 -4.08 -11.15 13.28
CA LYS A 45 -3.70 -9.75 13.54
C LYS A 45 -3.36 -9.01 12.25
N GLY A 46 -3.33 -9.71 11.13
CA GLY A 46 -2.97 -9.13 9.83
C GLY A 46 -1.51 -9.32 9.48
N THR A 47 -1.11 -8.73 8.36
CA THR A 47 0.24 -8.81 7.84
C THR A 47 1.04 -7.59 8.31
N ASN A 48 2.24 -7.80 8.84
CA ASN A 48 3.14 -6.70 9.19
C ASN A 48 4.06 -6.35 8.01
N ILE A 49 4.82 -5.25 8.17
CA ILE A 49 5.68 -4.75 7.09
C ILE A 49 6.76 -5.75 6.67
N LEU A 50 7.32 -6.50 7.63
CA LEU A 50 8.36 -7.50 7.33
C LEU A 50 7.79 -8.64 6.51
N GLY A 51 6.59 -9.09 6.85
CA GLY A 51 5.89 -10.13 6.07
C GLY A 51 5.61 -9.68 4.65
N LEU A 52 5.23 -8.41 4.48
CA LEU A 52 4.99 -7.87 3.14
C LEU A 52 6.28 -7.79 2.32
N ILE A 53 7.39 -7.42 2.94
CA ILE A 53 8.70 -7.40 2.26
C ILE A 53 9.07 -8.81 1.79
N GLU A 54 8.91 -9.79 2.66
CA GLU A 54 9.21 -11.17 2.29
C GLU A 54 8.32 -11.67 1.15
N ALA A 55 7.02 -11.39 1.23
CA ALA A 55 6.09 -11.77 0.18
C ALA A 55 6.46 -11.11 -1.16
N ALA A 56 6.74 -9.80 -1.14
CA ALA A 56 7.10 -9.07 -2.34
C ALA A 56 8.36 -9.65 -2.99
N ASN A 57 9.37 -9.96 -2.18
CA ASN A 57 10.60 -10.54 -2.70
C ASN A 57 10.36 -11.92 -3.34
N LYS A 58 9.50 -12.74 -2.74
CA LYS A 58 9.13 -14.05 -3.31
C LYS A 58 8.37 -13.90 -4.62
N LEU A 59 7.66 -12.79 -4.81
CA LEU A 59 6.90 -12.53 -6.03
C LEU A 59 7.73 -11.85 -7.13
N GLY A 60 9.01 -11.60 -6.89
CA GLY A 60 9.89 -11.02 -7.90
C GLY A 60 9.97 -9.51 -7.85
N LEU A 61 9.51 -8.87 -6.77
CA LEU A 61 9.64 -7.43 -6.57
C LEU A 61 10.79 -7.16 -5.62
N SER A 62 11.46 -6.03 -5.82
CA SER A 62 12.41 -5.53 -4.83
C SER A 62 11.65 -4.63 -3.86
N ALA A 63 11.58 -5.03 -2.60
CA ALA A 63 10.80 -4.33 -1.59
C ALA A 63 11.69 -3.75 -0.50
N LYS A 64 11.39 -2.52 -0.09
CA LYS A 64 12.15 -1.82 0.93
C LYS A 64 11.21 -1.04 1.84
N GLY A 65 11.27 -1.33 3.14
CA GLY A 65 10.54 -0.55 4.14
C GLY A 65 11.36 0.67 4.54
N VAL A 66 10.76 1.85 4.50
CA VAL A 66 11.43 3.09 4.86
C VAL A 66 10.54 3.95 5.75
N ARG A 67 11.17 4.72 6.62
CA ARG A 67 10.50 5.78 7.36
C ARG A 67 10.94 7.10 6.76
N ALA A 68 9.99 7.94 6.39
CA ALA A 68 10.27 9.13 5.62
C ALA A 68 9.47 10.33 6.10
N LYS A 69 9.90 11.52 5.70
CA LYS A 69 9.13 12.74 5.88
C LYS A 69 8.15 12.90 4.72
N PHE A 70 7.16 13.77 4.89
CA PHE A 70 6.11 13.97 3.90
C PHE A 70 6.67 14.29 2.50
N GLU A 71 7.73 15.08 2.43
CA GLU A 71 8.33 15.49 1.16
C GLU A 71 8.78 14.32 0.30
N ALA A 72 9.13 13.18 0.93
CA ALA A 72 9.53 12.00 0.20
C ALA A 72 8.40 11.45 -0.67
N LEU A 73 7.12 11.73 -0.33
CA LEU A 73 5.99 11.28 -1.11
C LEU A 73 5.97 11.86 -2.53
N TYR A 74 6.60 13.00 -2.74
CA TYR A 74 6.67 13.60 -4.08
C TYR A 74 7.66 12.90 -5.00
N ILE A 75 8.65 12.21 -4.44
CA ILE A 75 9.76 11.65 -5.23
C ILE A 75 9.81 10.12 -5.23
N VAL A 76 9.16 9.44 -4.28
CA VAL A 76 9.18 7.97 -4.28
C VAL A 76 8.44 7.44 -5.52
N PRO A 77 8.91 6.30 -6.08
CA PRO A 77 8.17 5.67 -7.18
C PRO A 77 6.76 5.27 -6.75
N LYS A 78 5.79 5.44 -7.64
CA LYS A 78 4.40 5.01 -7.42
C LYS A 78 4.09 3.84 -8.34
N PRO A 79 3.23 2.93 -7.91
CA PRO A 79 2.51 2.90 -6.65
C PRO A 79 3.41 2.55 -5.46
N VAL A 80 3.09 3.08 -4.29
CA VAL A 80 3.81 2.81 -3.05
C VAL A 80 2.80 2.48 -1.95
N ILE A 81 3.12 1.50 -1.11
CA ILE A 81 2.26 1.13 0.00
C ILE A 81 2.61 2.01 1.20
N ALA A 82 1.60 2.60 1.82
CA ALA A 82 1.77 3.44 3.00
C ALA A 82 1.07 2.81 4.20
N HIS A 83 1.72 2.91 5.35
CA HIS A 83 1.13 2.50 6.61
C HIS A 83 0.42 3.69 7.24
N VAL A 84 -0.86 3.52 7.55
CA VAL A 84 -1.70 4.57 8.10
C VAL A 84 -2.40 4.08 9.36
N ILE A 85 -2.88 5.03 10.18
CA ILE A 85 -3.72 4.73 11.33
C ILE A 85 -5.06 5.41 11.07
N VAL A 86 -6.14 4.62 11.06
CA VAL A 86 -7.49 5.11 10.84
C VAL A 86 -8.34 4.84 12.09
N HIS A 87 -9.39 5.62 12.26
CA HIS A 87 -10.29 5.47 13.42
C HIS A 87 -9.52 5.45 14.75
N GLU A 88 -8.51 6.31 14.84
CA GLU A 88 -7.67 6.56 16.02
C GLU A 88 -6.70 5.44 16.39
N GLN A 89 -7.03 4.17 16.15
CA GLN A 89 -6.19 3.05 16.59
C GLN A 89 -6.00 1.95 15.57
N LEU A 90 -6.79 1.90 14.51
CA LEU A 90 -6.72 0.81 13.55
C LEU A 90 -5.53 1.01 12.61
N GLN A 91 -4.56 0.12 12.70
CA GLN A 91 -3.43 0.11 11.75
C GLN A 91 -3.89 -0.47 10.43
N HIS A 92 -3.52 0.19 9.34
CA HIS A 92 -4.02 -0.14 8.03
C HIS A 92 -2.98 0.17 6.97
N PHE A 93 -3.10 -0.46 5.80
CA PHE A 93 -2.24 -0.18 4.65
C PHE A 93 -3.09 0.31 3.49
N VAL A 94 -2.57 1.27 2.76
CA VAL A 94 -3.20 1.79 1.54
C VAL A 94 -2.14 1.87 0.43
N VAL A 95 -2.58 1.98 -0.82
CA VAL A 95 -1.67 2.13 -1.97
C VAL A 95 -1.80 3.53 -2.50
N ILE A 96 -0.72 4.30 -2.45
CA ILE A 96 -0.67 5.63 -3.03
C ILE A 96 -0.35 5.51 -4.51
N TYR A 97 -1.23 6.03 -5.35
CA TYR A 97 -1.03 6.05 -6.80
C TYR A 97 -0.62 7.42 -7.33
N LYS A 98 -0.99 8.49 -6.64
CA LYS A 98 -0.69 9.84 -7.11
C LYS A 98 -0.52 10.81 -5.94
N VAL A 99 0.51 11.65 -6.03
CA VAL A 99 0.73 12.76 -5.12
C VAL A 99 0.85 14.01 -5.98
N GLU A 100 -0.14 14.91 -5.87
CA GLU A 100 -0.19 16.12 -6.67
C GLU A 100 0.34 17.30 -5.84
N LYS A 101 1.46 17.87 -6.26
CA LYS A 101 2.13 18.91 -5.50
C LYS A 101 1.42 20.26 -5.60
N LYS A 102 1.03 20.67 -6.80
CA LYS A 102 0.43 21.99 -7.01
C LYS A 102 -0.93 22.12 -6.36
N LYS A 103 -1.77 21.11 -6.51
CA LYS A 103 -3.14 21.10 -5.97
C LYS A 103 -3.21 20.50 -4.58
N GLU A 104 -2.09 20.01 -4.07
CA GLU A 104 -1.93 19.53 -2.70
C GLU A 104 -2.93 18.43 -2.32
N TYR A 105 -3.03 17.38 -3.18
CA TYR A 105 -3.87 16.23 -2.86
C TYR A 105 -3.13 14.92 -3.12
N ILE A 106 -3.63 13.87 -2.51
CA ILE A 106 -3.12 12.51 -2.66
C ILE A 106 -4.27 11.61 -3.06
N GLU A 107 -4.03 10.74 -4.05
CA GLU A 107 -4.98 9.71 -4.43
C GLU A 107 -4.43 8.35 -4.01
N TYR A 108 -5.22 7.61 -3.25
CA TYR A 108 -4.82 6.28 -2.79
C TYR A 108 -6.00 5.31 -2.89
N MET A 109 -5.66 4.03 -3.01
CA MET A 109 -6.63 2.94 -2.95
C MET A 109 -6.69 2.41 -1.54
N ASP A 110 -7.89 2.34 -0.99
CA ASP A 110 -8.11 1.73 0.32
C ASP A 110 -8.66 0.32 0.12
N PRO A 111 -7.92 -0.73 0.54
CA PRO A 111 -8.42 -2.09 0.36
C PRO A 111 -9.67 -2.39 1.19
N GLY A 112 -9.94 -1.60 2.23
CA GLY A 112 -11.14 -1.79 3.04
C GLY A 112 -12.43 -1.66 2.25
N ASP A 113 -12.49 -0.73 1.29
CA ASP A 113 -13.65 -0.57 0.41
C ASP A 113 -13.33 -0.85 -1.06
N GLY A 114 -12.05 -1.04 -1.39
CA GLY A 114 -11.63 -1.30 -2.76
C GLY A 114 -11.76 -0.09 -3.68
N ARG A 115 -11.77 1.12 -3.14
CA ARG A 115 -12.01 2.35 -3.91
C ARG A 115 -10.83 3.29 -3.84
N MET A 116 -10.75 4.16 -4.87
CA MET A 116 -9.81 5.27 -4.87
C MET A 116 -10.37 6.41 -4.03
N HIS A 117 -9.49 7.02 -3.24
CA HIS A 117 -9.82 8.16 -2.40
C HIS A 117 -8.90 9.32 -2.75
N ARG A 118 -9.45 10.52 -2.72
CA ARG A 118 -8.67 11.74 -2.87
C ARG A 118 -8.80 12.56 -1.60
N VAL A 119 -7.67 12.86 -0.97
CA VAL A 119 -7.61 13.64 0.25
C VAL A 119 -6.57 14.75 0.10
N THR A 120 -6.67 15.78 0.94
CA THR A 120 -5.64 16.82 0.96
C THR A 120 -4.35 16.26 1.56
N ASN A 121 -3.24 16.92 1.25
CA ASN A 121 -1.95 16.55 1.85
C ASN A 121 -2.03 16.58 3.39
N GLN A 122 -2.73 17.56 3.95
CA GLN A 122 -2.87 17.69 5.39
C GLN A 122 -3.68 16.55 5.99
N GLU A 123 -4.74 16.14 5.33
CA GLU A 123 -5.55 15.00 5.78
C GLU A 123 -4.74 13.71 5.77
N PHE A 124 -3.96 13.50 4.71
CA PHE A 124 -3.13 12.31 4.61
C PHE A 124 -2.03 12.30 5.67
N GLU A 125 -1.39 13.44 5.90
CA GLU A 125 -0.33 13.56 6.89
C GLU A 125 -0.79 13.19 8.29
N LYS A 126 -2.05 13.48 8.62
CA LYS A 126 -2.62 13.14 9.91
C LYS A 126 -2.79 11.64 10.12
N MET A 127 -3.01 10.89 9.06
CA MET A 127 -3.22 9.45 9.19
C MET A 127 -1.97 8.62 8.90
N TRP A 128 -1.02 9.18 8.18
CA TRP A 128 0.20 8.46 7.79
C TRP A 128 1.20 8.39 8.93
N THR A 129 1.78 7.19 9.14
CA THR A 129 2.76 6.97 10.21
C THR A 129 4.18 7.34 9.83
N GLY A 130 4.42 7.68 8.57
CA GLY A 130 5.75 7.93 8.05
C GLY A 130 6.40 6.69 7.44
N VAL A 131 5.76 5.54 7.54
CA VAL A 131 6.29 4.27 7.01
C VAL A 131 5.75 4.01 5.62
N LEU A 132 6.65 3.70 4.70
CA LEU A 132 6.34 3.32 3.32
C LEU A 132 6.96 1.97 3.01
N LEU A 133 6.28 1.20 2.17
CA LEU A 133 6.86 0.04 1.53
C LEU A 133 7.03 0.38 0.05
N SER A 134 8.27 0.66 -0.34
CA SER A 134 8.61 0.97 -1.71
C SER A 134 8.85 -0.32 -2.47
N LEU A 135 8.22 -0.45 -3.61
CA LEU A 135 8.24 -1.67 -4.42
C LEU A 135 8.72 -1.33 -5.82
N ILE A 136 9.68 -2.09 -6.30
CA ILE A 136 10.22 -1.93 -7.66
C ILE A 136 10.09 -3.27 -8.35
N HIS A 137 9.48 -3.27 -9.54
CA HIS A 137 9.41 -4.46 -10.38
C HIS A 137 10.77 -4.70 -11.02
N ILE A 138 11.30 -5.89 -10.81
CA ILE A 138 12.59 -6.29 -11.37
C ILE A 138 12.40 -6.91 -12.75
#